data_1788bd338cc0c00d6c8e1223a4c0726c
#
_entry.id   1788bd338cc0c00d6c8e1223a4c0726c
#
_cell.length_a   1.000
_cell.length_b   1.000
_cell.length_c   1.000
_cell.angle_alpha   90.00
_cell.angle_beta   90.00
_cell.angle_gamma   90.00
#
_symmetry.space_group_name_H-M   'P 1'
#
loop_
_entity.id
_entity.type
_entity.pdbx_description
1 polymer ?
#
loop_
_entity_poly.entity_id
_entity_poly.type
_entity_poly.pdbx_seq_one_letter_code
_entity_poly.pdbx_strand_id
1 'polypeptide(L)'
;MKEGEIFGLLGPNGAGKSTTMEIIETLRKKTSGKVIVDGIDLDTDPGKIKKIIGVQLQTSGFYPGLTLLELIALFSGLYNQPVNAYELLELVNLQEKAKSKYKEMSGGQKQRFSIATTLINKPKIIFLDEPTTGLDPQARRNLWDLVRSIRDKGTTVIITTHYMDEAEQLCDRVAIMDEGKIIALQTPDKLIDDLVASGFEKPKITKAANLEDVFIQLTGKDFKDD
;
A
#
# COMPACT_ATOMS: atom_id res chain seq x y z
N MET A 1 -8.25 -14.29 3.79
CA MET A 1 -8.51 -12.86 3.99
C MET A 1 -10.00 -12.67 4.14
N LYS A 2 -10.45 -11.62 4.84
CA LYS A 2 -11.87 -11.29 5.03
C LYS A 2 -12.25 -10.15 4.10
N GLU A 3 -13.52 -10.07 3.74
CA GLU A 3 -14.05 -8.95 2.96
C GLU A 3 -14.03 -7.66 3.81
N GLY A 4 -13.65 -6.53 3.19
CA GLY A 4 -13.61 -5.23 3.84
C GLY A 4 -12.50 -5.06 4.89
N GLU A 5 -11.44 -5.87 4.87
CA GLU A 5 -10.26 -5.67 5.72
C GLU A 5 -9.08 -5.05 4.96
N ILE A 6 -8.19 -4.40 5.68
CA ILE A 6 -6.84 -4.06 5.20
C ILE A 6 -5.92 -5.18 5.67
N PHE A 7 -5.40 -5.94 4.72
CA PHE A 7 -4.53 -7.09 4.98
C PHE A 7 -3.09 -6.78 4.58
N GLY A 8 -2.16 -6.87 5.51
CA GLY A 8 -0.73 -6.64 5.30
C GLY A 8 0.04 -7.92 5.02
N LEU A 9 0.86 -7.94 3.97
CA LEU A 9 1.87 -8.97 3.74
C LEU A 9 3.24 -8.39 4.04
N LEU A 10 3.79 -8.76 5.20
CA LEU A 10 5.04 -8.25 5.74
C LEU A 10 6.18 -9.21 5.48
N GLY A 11 7.37 -8.67 5.34
CA GLY A 11 8.60 -9.46 5.28
C GLY A 11 9.75 -8.69 4.65
N PRO A 12 10.98 -9.19 4.77
CA PRO A 12 12.14 -8.57 4.15
C PRO A 12 12.08 -8.64 2.61
N ASN A 13 12.97 -7.91 1.97
CA ASN A 13 13.14 -8.05 0.52
C ASN A 13 13.56 -9.48 0.18
N GLY A 14 12.94 -10.03 -0.86
CA GLY A 14 13.18 -11.44 -1.25
C GLY A 14 12.32 -12.48 -0.51
N ALA A 15 11.53 -12.10 0.50
CA ALA A 15 10.64 -13.02 1.21
C ALA A 15 9.53 -13.66 0.35
N GLY A 16 9.29 -13.15 -0.87
CA GLY A 16 8.29 -13.68 -1.79
C GLY A 16 6.99 -12.88 -1.84
N LYS A 17 6.92 -11.71 -1.18
CA LYS A 17 5.70 -10.86 -1.14
C LYS A 17 5.19 -10.49 -2.54
N SER A 18 6.01 -9.82 -3.36
CA SER A 18 5.62 -9.41 -4.71
C SER A 18 5.31 -10.61 -5.61
N THR A 19 6.07 -11.71 -5.50
CA THR A 19 5.75 -12.94 -6.24
C THR A 19 4.38 -13.49 -5.89
N THR A 20 4.01 -13.48 -4.59
CA THR A 20 2.70 -13.93 -4.13
C THR A 20 1.59 -13.02 -4.66
N MET A 21 1.80 -11.70 -4.60
CA MET A 21 0.88 -10.71 -5.15
C MET A 21 0.68 -10.90 -6.65
N GLU A 22 1.78 -10.92 -7.43
CA GLU A 22 1.76 -11.12 -8.89
C GLU A 22 1.00 -12.38 -9.31
N ILE A 23 1.10 -13.47 -8.54
CA ILE A 23 0.34 -14.70 -8.82
C ILE A 23 -1.15 -14.47 -8.62
N ILE A 24 -1.56 -13.84 -7.49
CA ILE A 24 -2.98 -13.58 -7.19
C ILE A 24 -3.56 -12.58 -8.20
N GLU A 25 -2.77 -11.58 -8.59
CA GLU A 25 -3.10 -10.57 -9.60
C GLU A 25 -3.16 -11.11 -11.03
N THR A 26 -2.85 -12.40 -11.22
CA THR A 26 -2.78 -13.07 -12.55
C THR A 26 -1.66 -12.55 -13.47
N LEU A 27 -0.67 -11.88 -12.93
CA LEU A 27 0.50 -11.38 -13.66
C LEU A 27 1.59 -12.45 -13.81
N ARG A 28 1.63 -13.40 -12.88
CA ARG A 28 2.61 -14.51 -12.86
C ARG A 28 1.91 -15.85 -12.75
N LYS A 29 2.41 -16.86 -13.47
CA LYS A 29 1.93 -18.24 -13.34
C LYS A 29 2.47 -18.87 -12.05
N LYS A 30 1.59 -19.50 -11.26
CA LYS A 30 2.00 -20.33 -10.13
C LYS A 30 2.61 -21.66 -10.61
N THR A 31 3.50 -22.23 -9.82
CA THR A 31 4.10 -23.54 -10.10
C THR A 31 3.19 -24.67 -9.62
N SER A 32 2.52 -24.51 -8.48
CA SER A 32 1.65 -25.51 -7.87
C SER A 32 0.66 -24.84 -6.90
N GLY A 33 -0.18 -25.66 -6.26
CA GLY A 33 -1.16 -25.18 -5.29
C GLY A 33 -2.43 -24.61 -5.94
N LYS A 34 -3.34 -24.07 -5.15
CA LYS A 34 -4.63 -23.52 -5.56
C LYS A 34 -4.79 -22.11 -5.05
N VAL A 35 -5.30 -21.22 -5.89
CA VAL A 35 -5.60 -19.82 -5.54
C VAL A 35 -7.07 -19.54 -5.87
N ILE A 36 -7.82 -19.08 -4.87
CA ILE A 36 -9.22 -18.69 -5.00
C ILE A 36 -9.35 -17.24 -4.57
N VAL A 37 -9.94 -16.40 -5.41
CA VAL A 37 -10.21 -14.98 -5.16
C VAL A 37 -11.71 -14.75 -5.28
N ASP A 38 -12.37 -14.35 -4.21
CA ASP A 38 -13.83 -14.13 -4.16
C ASP A 38 -14.61 -15.33 -4.74
N GLY A 39 -14.25 -16.56 -4.35
CA GLY A 39 -14.86 -17.80 -4.85
C GLY A 39 -14.45 -18.21 -6.27
N ILE A 40 -13.66 -17.41 -6.97
CA ILE A 40 -13.21 -17.66 -8.35
C ILE A 40 -11.86 -18.36 -8.32
N ASP A 41 -11.77 -19.52 -8.94
CA ASP A 41 -10.51 -20.25 -9.08
C ASP A 41 -9.65 -19.60 -10.17
N LEU A 42 -8.40 -19.27 -9.83
CA LEU A 42 -7.46 -18.59 -10.71
C LEU A 42 -7.12 -19.39 -11.96
N ASP A 43 -7.12 -20.72 -11.87
CA ASP A 43 -6.77 -21.60 -13.01
C ASP A 43 -7.90 -21.66 -14.04
N THR A 44 -9.15 -21.56 -13.59
CA THR A 44 -10.33 -21.71 -14.48
C THR A 44 -10.79 -20.39 -15.05
N ASP A 45 -10.80 -19.32 -14.25
CA ASP A 45 -11.41 -18.04 -14.61
C ASP A 45 -10.56 -16.81 -14.28
N PRO A 46 -9.28 -16.72 -14.71
CA PRO A 46 -8.43 -15.56 -14.41
C PRO A 46 -9.00 -14.23 -14.96
N GLY A 47 -9.77 -14.30 -16.05
CA GLY A 47 -10.44 -13.14 -16.62
C GLY A 47 -11.53 -12.54 -15.73
N LYS A 48 -12.21 -13.34 -14.92
CA LYS A 48 -13.18 -12.85 -13.93
C LYS A 48 -12.47 -12.18 -12.76
N ILE A 49 -11.34 -12.74 -12.30
CA ILE A 49 -10.52 -12.15 -11.24
C ILE A 49 -10.07 -10.75 -11.66
N LYS A 50 -9.52 -10.58 -12.87
CA LYS A 50 -9.09 -9.27 -13.39
C LYS A 50 -10.18 -8.19 -13.38
N LYS A 51 -11.45 -8.57 -13.46
CA LYS A 51 -12.58 -7.62 -13.45
C LYS A 51 -12.92 -7.11 -12.05
N ILE A 52 -12.55 -7.85 -11.01
CA ILE A 52 -12.91 -7.53 -9.62
C ILE A 52 -11.72 -7.05 -8.79
N ILE A 53 -10.54 -6.98 -9.39
CA ILE A 53 -9.33 -6.47 -8.72
C ILE A 53 -8.87 -5.15 -9.33
N GLY A 54 -8.26 -4.31 -8.49
CA GLY A 54 -7.47 -3.16 -8.89
C GLY A 54 -6.03 -3.38 -8.44
N VAL A 55 -5.05 -3.06 -9.28
CA VAL A 55 -3.63 -3.32 -8.99
C VAL A 55 -2.81 -2.04 -9.13
N GLN A 56 -2.09 -1.70 -8.08
CA GLN A 56 -1.06 -0.67 -8.10
C GLN A 56 0.30 -1.35 -7.98
N LEU A 57 1.07 -1.33 -9.06
CA LEU A 57 2.42 -1.86 -9.09
C LEU A 57 3.41 -0.90 -8.44
N GLN A 58 4.51 -1.42 -7.93
CA GLN A 58 5.60 -0.63 -7.31
C GLN A 58 6.10 0.49 -8.25
N THR A 59 6.19 0.22 -9.54
CA THR A 59 6.50 1.21 -10.58
C THR A 59 5.33 1.40 -11.52
N SER A 60 4.61 2.51 -11.38
CA SER A 60 3.50 2.87 -12.26
C SER A 60 3.99 3.75 -13.40
N GLY A 61 4.01 3.21 -14.62
CA GLY A 61 4.40 3.93 -15.83
C GLY A 61 3.21 4.64 -16.48
N PHE A 62 2.86 5.84 -16.00
CA PHE A 62 1.87 6.68 -16.69
C PHE A 62 2.52 7.53 -17.78
N TYR A 63 1.74 7.91 -18.80
CA TYR A 63 2.20 8.85 -19.84
C TYR A 63 2.47 10.23 -19.23
N PRO A 64 3.74 10.68 -19.16
CA PRO A 64 4.11 11.85 -18.38
C PRO A 64 3.57 13.18 -18.95
N GLY A 65 3.22 13.19 -20.21
CA GLY A 65 2.70 14.36 -20.94
C GLY A 65 1.18 14.54 -20.86
N LEU A 66 0.45 13.51 -20.41
CA LEU A 66 -1.01 13.60 -20.26
C LEU A 66 -1.38 14.24 -18.93
N THR A 67 -2.51 14.91 -18.92
CA THR A 67 -3.17 15.43 -17.71
C THR A 67 -3.83 14.30 -16.93
N LEU A 68 -4.15 14.56 -15.66
CA LEU A 68 -4.84 13.54 -14.83
C LEU A 68 -6.21 13.18 -15.42
N LEU A 69 -6.95 14.15 -15.99
CA LEU A 69 -8.22 13.88 -16.68
C LEU A 69 -8.05 12.97 -17.90
N GLU A 70 -7.05 13.24 -18.73
CA GLU A 70 -6.77 12.43 -19.92
C GLU A 70 -6.36 11.01 -19.55
N LEU A 71 -5.57 10.85 -18.48
CA LEU A 71 -5.20 9.53 -17.98
C LEU A 71 -6.43 8.77 -17.43
N ILE A 72 -7.30 9.42 -16.66
CA ILE A 72 -8.54 8.78 -16.18
C ILE A 72 -9.43 8.40 -17.37
N ALA A 73 -9.59 9.27 -18.37
CA ALA A 73 -10.35 8.96 -19.57
C ALA A 73 -9.76 7.76 -20.33
N LEU A 74 -8.43 7.67 -20.44
CA LEU A 74 -7.73 6.55 -21.06
C LEU A 74 -8.05 5.23 -20.33
N PHE A 75 -7.86 5.19 -19.00
CA PHE A 75 -8.12 3.98 -18.21
C PHE A 75 -9.62 3.63 -18.17
N SER A 76 -10.51 4.62 -18.08
CA SER A 76 -11.96 4.43 -18.18
C SER A 76 -12.34 3.75 -19.51
N GLY A 77 -11.72 4.17 -20.62
CA GLY A 77 -11.88 3.53 -21.93
C GLY A 77 -11.35 2.10 -21.96
N LEU A 78 -10.16 1.85 -21.40
CA LEU A 78 -9.57 0.50 -21.35
C LEU A 78 -10.40 -0.49 -20.54
N TYR A 79 -10.99 -0.05 -19.42
CA TYR A 79 -11.87 -0.87 -18.60
C TYR A 79 -13.33 -0.90 -19.12
N ASN A 80 -13.67 -0.08 -20.12
CA ASN A 80 -15.04 0.14 -20.57
C ASN A 80 -15.98 0.49 -19.41
N GLN A 81 -15.52 1.34 -18.50
CA GLN A 81 -16.24 1.78 -17.30
C GLN A 81 -16.32 3.31 -17.27
N PRO A 82 -17.51 3.89 -17.43
CA PRO A 82 -17.67 5.33 -17.30
C PRO A 82 -17.42 5.76 -15.84
N VAL A 83 -16.57 6.75 -15.66
CA VAL A 83 -16.15 7.27 -14.34
C VAL A 83 -16.28 8.78 -14.33
N ASN A 84 -16.81 9.33 -13.24
CA ASN A 84 -16.67 10.76 -12.97
C ASN A 84 -15.25 11.06 -12.52
N ALA A 85 -14.43 11.62 -13.41
CA ALA A 85 -13.03 11.88 -13.16
C ALA A 85 -12.83 12.87 -11.99
N TYR A 86 -13.71 13.85 -11.81
CA TYR A 86 -13.58 14.81 -10.70
C TYR A 86 -13.89 14.17 -9.34
N GLU A 87 -14.91 13.33 -9.23
CA GLU A 87 -15.20 12.57 -8.00
C GLU A 87 -14.04 11.63 -7.63
N LEU A 88 -13.44 10.98 -8.64
CA LEU A 88 -12.29 10.12 -8.41
C LEU A 88 -11.07 10.91 -7.94
N LEU A 89 -10.81 12.09 -8.52
CA LEU A 89 -9.72 12.97 -8.10
C LEU A 89 -9.98 13.60 -6.73
N GLU A 90 -11.22 13.90 -6.38
CA GLU A 90 -11.61 14.40 -5.06
C GLU A 90 -11.32 13.35 -3.97
N LEU A 91 -11.65 12.09 -4.23
CA LEU A 91 -11.35 10.99 -3.30
C LEU A 91 -9.88 10.93 -2.89
N VAL A 92 -8.97 11.27 -3.81
CA VAL A 92 -7.53 11.24 -3.59
C VAL A 92 -6.91 12.63 -3.35
N ASN A 93 -7.75 13.66 -3.12
CA ASN A 93 -7.34 15.05 -2.92
C ASN A 93 -6.45 15.60 -4.05
N LEU A 94 -6.87 15.40 -5.30
CA LEU A 94 -6.18 15.87 -6.51
C LEU A 94 -7.10 16.65 -7.47
N GLN A 95 -8.31 17.04 -7.05
CA GLN A 95 -9.28 17.74 -7.90
C GLN A 95 -8.74 19.07 -8.48
N GLU A 96 -7.94 19.80 -7.72
CA GLU A 96 -7.30 21.04 -8.18
C GLU A 96 -6.19 20.80 -9.22
N LYS A 97 -5.67 19.57 -9.30
CA LYS A 97 -4.64 19.13 -10.22
C LYS A 97 -5.18 18.42 -11.46
N ALA A 98 -6.51 18.42 -11.65
CA ALA A 98 -7.18 17.68 -12.73
C ALA A 98 -6.58 17.96 -14.13
N LYS A 99 -6.24 19.20 -14.42
CA LYS A 99 -5.66 19.65 -15.68
C LYS A 99 -4.12 19.70 -15.69
N SER A 100 -3.45 19.36 -14.59
CA SER A 100 -1.98 19.30 -14.52
C SER A 100 -1.48 18.01 -15.15
N LYS A 101 -0.31 18.07 -15.77
CA LYS A 101 0.34 16.89 -16.37
C LYS A 101 0.93 15.99 -15.30
N TYR A 102 0.91 14.68 -15.53
CA TYR A 102 1.42 13.68 -14.57
C TYR A 102 2.89 13.95 -14.17
N LYS A 103 3.74 14.40 -15.09
CA LYS A 103 5.14 14.73 -14.79
C LYS A 103 5.32 15.86 -13.78
N GLU A 104 4.30 16.72 -13.63
CA GLU A 104 4.32 17.89 -12.74
C GLU A 104 3.91 17.55 -11.31
N MET A 105 3.51 16.30 -11.05
CA MET A 105 3.08 15.83 -9.73
C MET A 105 4.27 15.51 -8.83
N SER A 106 4.13 15.81 -7.53
CA SER A 106 5.04 15.33 -6.49
C SER A 106 4.95 13.80 -6.33
N GLY A 107 5.91 13.17 -5.66
CA GLY A 107 5.90 11.72 -5.41
C GLY A 107 4.62 11.26 -4.73
N GLY A 108 4.20 11.94 -3.65
CA GLY A 108 2.96 11.61 -2.95
C GLY A 108 1.69 11.84 -3.77
N GLN A 109 1.67 12.86 -4.65
CA GLN A 109 0.57 13.07 -5.59
C GLN A 109 0.50 11.96 -6.64
N LYS A 110 1.63 11.54 -7.19
CA LYS A 110 1.72 10.42 -8.13
C LYS A 110 1.22 9.12 -7.50
N GLN A 111 1.59 8.89 -6.25
CA GLN A 111 1.17 7.70 -5.51
C GLN A 111 -0.34 7.68 -5.29
N ARG A 112 -0.92 8.79 -4.82
CA ARG A 112 -2.38 8.91 -4.66
C ARG A 112 -3.12 8.76 -6.00
N PHE A 113 -2.59 9.33 -7.08
CA PHE A 113 -3.17 9.16 -8.40
C PHE A 113 -3.09 7.70 -8.89
N SER A 114 -1.97 7.02 -8.63
CA SER A 114 -1.84 5.58 -8.92
C SER A 114 -2.93 4.76 -8.22
N ILE A 115 -3.20 5.03 -6.94
CA ILE A 115 -4.29 4.38 -6.22
C ILE A 115 -5.65 4.74 -6.83
N ALA A 116 -5.89 6.01 -7.20
CA ALA A 116 -7.13 6.40 -7.85
C ALA A 116 -7.42 5.58 -9.11
N THR A 117 -6.39 5.31 -9.93
CA THR A 117 -6.58 4.51 -11.15
C THR A 117 -6.98 3.06 -10.88
N THR A 118 -6.61 2.50 -9.72
CA THR A 118 -7.05 1.15 -9.33
C THR A 118 -8.54 1.05 -9.05
N LEU A 119 -9.20 2.18 -8.78
CA LEU A 119 -10.62 2.24 -8.42
C LEU A 119 -11.55 2.43 -9.63
N ILE A 120 -11.00 2.66 -10.82
CA ILE A 120 -11.77 2.96 -12.05
C ILE A 120 -12.75 1.82 -12.40
N ASN A 121 -12.32 0.57 -12.27
CA ASN A 121 -13.16 -0.61 -12.54
C ASN A 121 -14.06 -1.02 -11.36
N LYS A 122 -14.16 -0.19 -10.31
CA LYS A 122 -14.94 -0.46 -9.08
C LYS A 122 -14.61 -1.82 -8.48
N PRO A 123 -13.35 -2.09 -8.15
CA PRO A 123 -12.90 -3.41 -7.71
C PRO A 123 -13.47 -3.78 -6.34
N LYS A 124 -13.62 -5.07 -6.08
CA LYS A 124 -13.87 -5.62 -4.74
C LYS A 124 -12.60 -5.66 -3.90
N ILE A 125 -11.46 -5.84 -4.56
CA ILE A 125 -10.14 -6.00 -3.91
C ILE A 125 -9.13 -5.12 -4.62
N ILE A 126 -8.34 -4.36 -3.88
CA ILE A 126 -7.18 -3.65 -4.42
C ILE A 126 -5.89 -4.21 -3.85
N PHE A 127 -4.88 -4.25 -4.69
CA PHE A 127 -3.52 -4.65 -4.36
C PHE A 127 -2.61 -3.43 -4.45
N LEU A 128 -1.86 -3.17 -3.38
CA LEU A 128 -0.95 -2.04 -3.27
C LEU A 128 0.45 -2.57 -2.92
N ASP A 129 1.37 -2.54 -3.88
CA ASP A 129 2.73 -3.02 -3.66
C ASP A 129 3.61 -1.88 -3.15
N GLU A 130 4.00 -1.95 -1.87
CA GLU A 130 4.82 -0.99 -1.14
C GLU A 130 4.38 0.49 -1.35
N PRO A 131 3.10 0.84 -1.09
CA PRO A 131 2.51 2.10 -1.52
C PRO A 131 3.12 3.35 -0.87
N THR A 132 3.83 3.22 0.22
CA THR A 132 4.40 4.36 0.97
C THR A 132 5.90 4.52 0.80
N THR A 133 6.55 3.65 0.01
CA THR A 133 7.99 3.71 -0.21
C THR A 133 8.41 5.05 -0.83
N GLY A 134 9.42 5.70 -0.23
CA GLY A 134 9.93 6.99 -0.68
C GLY A 134 9.07 8.21 -0.35
N LEU A 135 7.99 8.05 0.43
CA LEU A 135 7.17 9.17 0.90
C LEU A 135 7.70 9.75 2.21
N ASP A 136 7.58 11.06 2.34
CA ASP A 136 7.78 11.74 3.61
C ASP A 136 6.71 11.33 4.65
N PRO A 137 6.94 11.55 5.96
CA PRO A 137 6.02 11.10 7.01
C PRO A 137 4.60 11.67 6.89
N GLN A 138 4.44 12.90 6.37
CA GLN A 138 3.12 13.50 6.20
C GLN A 138 2.39 12.89 5.00
N ALA A 139 3.07 12.71 3.87
CA ALA A 139 2.52 12.07 2.68
C ALA A 139 2.11 10.61 2.98
N ARG A 140 2.89 9.89 3.82
CA ARG A 140 2.58 8.54 4.28
C ARG A 140 1.27 8.51 5.08
N ARG A 141 1.11 9.39 6.10
CA ARG A 141 -0.14 9.48 6.88
C ARG A 141 -1.35 9.77 5.99
N ASN A 142 -1.23 10.73 5.09
CA ASN A 142 -2.31 11.07 4.15
C ASN A 142 -2.69 9.88 3.26
N LEU A 143 -1.72 9.03 2.90
CA LEU A 143 -1.97 7.82 2.12
C LEU A 143 -2.69 6.76 2.97
N TRP A 144 -2.31 6.59 4.23
CA TRP A 144 -3.01 5.68 5.14
C TRP A 144 -4.48 6.07 5.34
N ASP A 145 -4.76 7.38 5.49
CA ASP A 145 -6.14 7.87 5.60
C ASP A 145 -6.94 7.60 4.32
N LEU A 146 -6.32 7.76 3.15
CA LEU A 146 -6.92 7.39 1.88
C LEU A 146 -7.23 5.89 1.83
N VAL A 147 -6.29 5.02 2.20
CA VAL A 147 -6.48 3.56 2.19
C VAL A 147 -7.61 3.16 3.15
N ARG A 148 -7.66 3.76 4.36
CA ARG A 148 -8.78 3.55 5.29
C ARG A 148 -10.12 3.96 4.67
N SER A 149 -10.18 5.12 4.02
CA SER A 149 -11.42 5.60 3.38
C SER A 149 -11.90 4.68 2.25
N ILE A 150 -10.99 4.04 1.54
CA ILE A 150 -11.31 3.03 0.51
C ILE A 150 -11.87 1.76 1.14
N ARG A 151 -11.25 1.25 2.20
CA ARG A 151 -11.74 0.11 2.97
C ARG A 151 -13.12 0.38 3.56
N ASP A 152 -13.35 1.57 4.13
CA ASP A 152 -14.61 1.96 4.77
C ASP A 152 -15.78 2.05 3.77
N LYS A 153 -15.47 2.17 2.47
CA LYS A 153 -16.43 2.05 1.38
C LYS A 153 -16.70 0.60 0.93
N GLY A 154 -16.13 -0.38 1.64
CA GLY A 154 -16.36 -1.81 1.41
C GLY A 154 -15.34 -2.51 0.51
N THR A 155 -14.29 -1.81 0.05
CA THR A 155 -13.23 -2.44 -0.74
C THR A 155 -12.21 -3.13 0.17
N THR A 156 -11.90 -4.38 -0.09
CA THR A 156 -10.80 -5.09 0.57
C THR A 156 -9.47 -4.59 0.05
N VAL A 157 -8.53 -4.32 0.95
CA VAL A 157 -7.20 -3.82 0.58
C VAL A 157 -6.13 -4.82 0.97
N ILE A 158 -5.25 -5.13 0.05
CA ILE A 158 -4.07 -5.96 0.31
C ILE A 158 -2.85 -5.09 0.07
N ILE A 159 -1.98 -4.95 1.07
CA ILE A 159 -0.75 -4.19 0.94
C ILE A 159 0.47 -5.06 1.20
N THR A 160 1.52 -4.85 0.46
CA THR A 160 2.86 -5.31 0.86
C THR A 160 3.60 -4.17 1.52
N THR A 161 4.36 -4.48 2.54
CA THR A 161 5.25 -3.50 3.18
C THR A 161 6.42 -4.18 3.89
N HIS A 162 7.49 -3.45 4.03
CA HIS A 162 8.61 -3.78 4.91
C HIS A 162 8.69 -2.82 6.12
N TYR A 163 7.76 -1.86 6.21
CA TYR A 163 7.64 -0.94 7.34
C TYR A 163 6.70 -1.50 8.40
N MET A 164 7.22 -1.78 9.59
CA MET A 164 6.44 -2.36 10.69
C MET A 164 5.41 -1.37 11.24
N ASP A 165 5.76 -0.08 11.30
CA ASP A 165 4.85 1.00 11.70
C ASP A 165 3.63 1.14 10.78
N GLU A 166 3.81 0.94 9.47
CA GLU A 166 2.69 0.92 8.53
C GLU A 166 1.73 -0.24 8.82
N ALA A 167 2.28 -1.41 9.06
CA ALA A 167 1.48 -2.58 9.35
C ALA A 167 0.69 -2.45 10.66
N GLU A 168 1.33 -1.95 11.72
CA GLU A 168 0.68 -1.68 13.01
C GLU A 168 -0.44 -0.65 12.91
N GLN A 169 -0.21 0.44 12.15
CA GLN A 169 -1.16 1.55 12.08
C GLN A 169 -2.30 1.34 11.09
N LEU A 170 -2.08 0.54 10.06
CA LEU A 170 -3.00 0.49 8.92
C LEU A 170 -3.71 -0.86 8.78
N CYS A 171 -3.05 -1.98 9.10
CA CYS A 171 -3.58 -3.30 8.80
C CYS A 171 -4.48 -3.85 9.90
N ASP A 172 -5.64 -4.38 9.53
CA ASP A 172 -6.50 -5.12 10.45
C ASP A 172 -5.89 -6.49 10.82
N ARG A 173 -5.22 -7.12 9.84
CA ARG A 173 -4.47 -8.36 10.01
C ARG A 173 -3.23 -8.35 9.14
N VAL A 174 -2.21 -9.06 9.61
CA VAL A 174 -0.94 -9.19 8.91
C VAL A 174 -0.51 -10.65 8.78
N ALA A 175 0.09 -10.97 7.65
CA ALA A 175 0.86 -12.19 7.46
C ALA A 175 2.35 -11.82 7.40
N ILE A 176 3.14 -12.38 8.28
CA ILE A 176 4.60 -12.24 8.24
C ILE A 176 5.15 -13.36 7.36
N MET A 177 5.86 -12.97 6.32
CA MET A 177 6.42 -13.87 5.32
C MET A 177 7.94 -13.84 5.36
N ASP A 178 8.55 -15.02 5.36
CA ASP A 178 9.98 -15.20 5.26
C ASP A 178 10.30 -16.46 4.42
N GLU A 179 11.31 -16.39 3.56
CA GLU A 179 11.74 -17.48 2.66
C GLU A 179 10.58 -18.18 1.92
N GLY A 180 9.59 -17.40 1.45
CA GLY A 180 8.42 -17.91 0.72
C GLY A 180 7.36 -18.58 1.58
N LYS A 181 7.45 -18.50 2.91
CA LYS A 181 6.50 -19.11 3.86
C LYS A 181 5.85 -18.05 4.74
N ILE A 182 4.57 -18.23 5.06
CA ILE A 182 3.91 -17.45 6.10
C ILE A 182 4.27 -18.05 7.45
N ILE A 183 4.99 -17.30 8.27
CA ILE A 183 5.45 -17.72 9.60
C ILE A 183 4.52 -17.26 10.73
N ALA A 184 3.73 -16.21 10.50
CA ALA A 184 2.69 -15.76 11.43
C ALA A 184 1.54 -15.10 10.67
N LEU A 185 0.30 -15.22 11.20
CA LEU A 185 -0.89 -14.60 10.63
C LEU A 185 -1.87 -14.24 11.75
N GLN A 186 -1.93 -12.97 12.13
CA GLN A 186 -2.78 -12.45 13.20
C GLN A 186 -3.05 -10.95 13.02
N THR A 187 -3.76 -10.33 13.97
CA THR A 187 -3.78 -8.88 14.13
C THR A 187 -2.42 -8.39 14.66
N PRO A 188 -1.97 -7.18 14.31
CA PRO A 188 -0.73 -6.61 14.84
C PRO A 188 -0.66 -6.68 16.37
N ASP A 189 -1.70 -6.21 17.06
CA ASP A 189 -1.78 -6.21 18.53
C ASP A 189 -1.59 -7.61 19.10
N LYS A 190 -2.26 -8.62 18.52
CA LYS A 190 -2.15 -10.00 19.02
C LYS A 190 -0.75 -10.56 18.85
N LEU A 191 -0.04 -10.24 17.79
CA LEU A 191 1.37 -10.64 17.60
C LEU A 191 2.27 -10.00 18.66
N ILE A 192 2.03 -8.73 18.99
CA ILE A 192 2.76 -8.00 20.03
C ILE A 192 2.47 -8.60 21.41
N ASP A 193 1.20 -8.84 21.74
CA ASP A 193 0.77 -9.43 23.01
C ASP A 193 1.37 -10.83 23.22
N ASP A 194 1.36 -11.68 22.19
CA ASP A 194 1.94 -13.02 22.23
C ASP A 194 3.46 -12.97 22.47
N LEU A 195 4.15 -11.99 21.87
CA LEU A 195 5.58 -11.78 22.10
C LEU A 195 5.85 -11.33 23.54
N VAL A 196 5.08 -10.37 24.06
CA VAL A 196 5.20 -9.91 25.46
C VAL A 196 4.91 -11.06 26.44
N ALA A 197 3.85 -11.83 26.17
CA ALA A 197 3.49 -12.99 26.99
C ALA A 197 4.56 -14.09 27.01
N SER A 198 5.41 -14.17 25.96
CA SER A 198 6.56 -15.09 25.92
C SER A 198 7.75 -14.66 26.79
N GLY A 199 7.65 -13.52 27.51
CA GLY A 199 8.70 -12.98 28.35
C GLY A 199 9.70 -12.08 27.62
N PHE A 200 9.33 -11.61 26.41
CA PHE A 200 10.18 -10.67 25.68
C PHE A 200 10.24 -9.33 26.40
N GLU A 201 11.46 -8.90 26.76
CA GLU A 201 11.75 -7.57 27.25
C GLU A 201 12.60 -6.81 26.20
N LYS A 202 12.09 -5.65 25.78
CA LYS A 202 12.84 -4.81 24.85
C LYS A 202 14.12 -4.30 25.52
N PRO A 203 15.31 -4.59 24.98
CA PRO A 203 16.55 -4.10 25.59
C PRO A 203 16.52 -2.57 25.66
N LYS A 204 16.74 -2.00 26.85
CA LYS A 204 16.93 -0.54 27.01
C LYS A 204 18.24 -0.15 26.35
N ILE A 205 18.21 0.31 25.13
CA ILE A 205 19.37 0.90 24.45
C ILE A 205 19.49 2.33 24.99
N THR A 206 20.18 2.49 26.10
CA THR A 206 20.69 3.79 26.56
C THR A 206 21.94 4.08 25.76
N LYS A 207 21.81 4.84 24.67
CA LYS A 207 23.00 5.47 24.08
C LYS A 207 23.54 6.45 25.11
N ALA A 208 24.87 6.36 25.39
CA ALA A 208 25.54 7.28 26.30
C ALA A 208 25.48 8.73 25.77
N ALA A 209 25.40 8.93 24.46
CA ALA A 209 25.20 10.20 23.78
C ALA A 209 24.57 9.98 22.39
N ASN A 210 23.90 11.01 21.84
CA ASN A 210 23.33 11.03 20.49
C ASN A 210 23.94 12.20 19.68
N LEU A 211 23.53 12.37 18.40
CA LEU A 211 24.03 13.46 17.56
C LEU A 211 23.62 14.86 18.03
N GLU A 212 22.50 15.00 18.72
CA GLU A 212 22.04 16.23 19.34
C GLU A 212 22.98 16.64 20.45
N ASP A 213 23.41 15.69 21.31
CA ASP A 213 24.42 15.91 22.35
C ASP A 213 25.75 16.35 21.74
N VAL A 214 26.18 15.73 20.63
CA VAL A 214 27.39 16.14 19.90
C VAL A 214 27.26 17.54 19.33
N PHE A 215 26.10 17.88 18.75
CA PHE A 215 25.86 19.21 18.21
C PHE A 215 25.92 20.28 19.30
N ILE A 216 25.19 20.07 20.41
CA ILE A 216 25.19 20.96 21.56
C ILE A 216 26.64 21.14 22.12
N GLN A 217 27.36 20.03 22.25
CA GLN A 217 28.75 20.08 22.74
C GLN A 217 29.71 20.87 21.82
N LEU A 218 29.48 20.79 20.49
CA LEU A 218 30.35 21.48 19.52
C LEU A 218 29.92 22.95 19.29
N THR A 219 28.63 23.27 19.37
CA THR A 219 28.11 24.60 19.03
C THR A 219 27.75 25.46 20.24
N GLY A 220 27.52 24.83 21.38
CA GLY A 220 27.02 25.51 22.59
C GLY A 220 25.55 26.00 22.46
N LYS A 221 24.81 25.56 21.45
CA LYS A 221 23.45 25.99 21.18
C LYS A 221 22.48 24.80 21.19
N ASP A 222 21.34 24.95 21.84
CA ASP A 222 20.23 23.99 21.76
C ASP A 222 19.42 24.25 20.48
N PHE A 223 18.92 23.20 19.82
CA PHE A 223 18.03 23.30 18.64
C PHE A 223 16.67 23.94 18.95
N LYS A 224 16.37 24.22 20.23
CA LYS A 224 15.10 24.77 20.71
C LYS A 224 15.10 26.28 20.95
N ASP A 225 16.22 26.94 20.67
CA ASP A 225 16.41 28.39 20.96
C ASP A 225 16.20 29.27 19.71
N ASP A 226 15.21 28.95 18.84
CA ASP A 226 14.70 29.86 17.80
C ASP A 226 13.19 29.97 17.86
#